data_fc9d657b893289e5165915d08ff49c4b
#
_entry.id   fc9d657b893289e5165915d08ff49c4b
#
_cell.length_a   1.000
_cell.length_b   1.000
_cell.length_c   1.000
_cell.angle_alpha   90.00
_cell.angle_beta   90.00
_cell.angle_gamma   90.00
#
_symmetry.space_group_name_H-M   'P 1'
#
loop_
_entity.id
_entity.type
_entity.pdbx_description
1 polymer ?
#
loop_
_entity_poly.entity_id
_entity_poly.type
_entity_poly.pdbx_seq_one_letter_code
_entity_poly.pdbx_strand_id
1 'polypeptide(L)'
;IDLRPYAFADTHGEGQWWIASDLGELALGSALPEGHVLGVGGASLTLAGITMPGSNPAGKVLDLGTGCGIQALHARRHARHVIATDISPRALWFTEFNAALNGIDGIETRLGSMFEPVAGERFDAVISNPPFVITPRAEGVPSYEYRDGGLEGDAIVASFVSGVGTHLVPGGVAQLLGNWEYRDDEDG
;
A
#
# COMPACT_ATOMS: atom_id res chain seq x y z
N ILE A 1 -6.94 5.44 18.12
CA ILE A 1 -7.51 4.93 16.85
C ILE A 1 -8.46 5.98 16.32
N ASP A 2 -8.34 6.29 15.03
CA ASP A 2 -9.27 7.10 14.26
C ASP A 2 -10.19 6.15 13.48
N LEU A 3 -11.48 6.45 13.41
CA LEU A 3 -12.45 5.65 12.67
C LEU A 3 -13.27 6.58 11.79
N ARG A 4 -13.16 6.41 10.48
CA ARG A 4 -13.81 7.31 9.51
C ARG A 4 -14.66 6.58 8.50
N PRO A 5 -15.82 7.16 8.10
CA PRO A 5 -16.56 6.67 6.96
C PRO A 5 -15.75 6.92 5.67
N TYR A 6 -15.78 5.96 4.77
CA TYR A 6 -15.14 6.01 3.47
C TYR A 6 -16.13 5.58 2.41
N ALA A 7 -16.55 6.52 1.57
CA ALA A 7 -17.45 6.26 0.44
C ALA A 7 -16.63 6.11 -0.85
N PHE A 8 -17.04 5.21 -1.71
CA PHE A 8 -16.39 4.97 -3.00
C PHE A 8 -17.41 4.66 -4.10
N ALA A 9 -17.04 4.98 -5.32
CA ALA A 9 -17.78 4.59 -6.54
C ALA A 9 -16.75 4.23 -7.61
N ASP A 10 -16.91 3.07 -8.23
CA ASP A 10 -16.03 2.57 -9.31
C ASP A 10 -16.83 1.73 -10.31
N THR A 11 -16.16 1.07 -11.24
CA THR A 11 -16.80 0.22 -12.26
C THR A 11 -17.53 -1.00 -11.70
N HIS A 12 -17.30 -1.36 -10.42
CA HIS A 12 -17.93 -2.45 -9.69
C HIS A 12 -19.09 -1.98 -8.81
N GLY A 13 -19.45 -0.69 -8.88
CA GLY A 13 -20.53 -0.06 -8.13
C GLY A 13 -20.02 0.87 -7.02
N GLU A 14 -20.97 1.40 -6.28
CA GLU A 14 -20.73 2.28 -5.14
C GLU A 14 -20.88 1.54 -3.80
N GLY A 15 -20.26 2.09 -2.77
CA GLY A 15 -20.36 1.52 -1.43
C GLY A 15 -19.76 2.44 -0.38
N GLN A 16 -19.84 1.99 0.86
CA GLN A 16 -19.30 2.69 2.01
C GLN A 16 -18.67 1.69 2.98
N TRP A 17 -17.50 2.04 3.48
CA TRP A 17 -16.79 1.32 4.53
C TRP A 17 -16.52 2.22 5.73
N TRP A 18 -16.21 1.59 6.85
CA TRP A 18 -15.59 2.24 7.99
C TRP A 18 -14.12 1.86 8.03
N ILE A 19 -13.24 2.83 8.02
CA ILE A 19 -11.79 2.58 8.02
C ILE A 19 -11.17 3.11 9.31
N ALA A 20 -10.55 2.21 10.03
CA ALA A 20 -9.76 2.49 11.22
C ALA A 20 -8.29 2.70 10.85
N SER A 21 -7.64 3.64 11.53
CA SER A 21 -6.22 3.94 11.43
C SER A 21 -5.72 4.53 12.74
N ASP A 22 -4.45 4.93 12.78
CA ASP A 22 -3.97 5.75 13.88
C ASP A 22 -4.48 7.19 13.78
N LEU A 23 -4.51 7.89 14.91
CA LEU A 23 -4.86 9.30 14.96
C LEU A 23 -3.82 10.12 14.21
N GLY A 24 -4.26 11.03 13.35
CA GLY A 24 -3.37 11.94 12.65
C GLY A 24 -2.61 12.89 13.59
N GLU A 25 -1.52 13.47 13.12
CA GLU A 25 -0.62 14.37 13.87
C GLU A 25 -1.35 15.52 14.56
N LEU A 26 -2.32 16.13 13.87
CA LEU A 26 -3.14 17.21 14.44
C LEU A 26 -3.97 16.77 15.65
N ALA A 27 -4.46 15.54 15.65
CA ALA A 27 -5.25 15.00 16.74
C ALA A 27 -4.37 14.52 17.91
N LEU A 28 -3.16 14.06 17.61
CA LEU A 28 -2.17 13.68 18.63
C LEU A 28 -1.54 14.89 19.31
N GLY A 29 -1.41 16.02 18.62
CA GLY A 29 -0.71 17.20 19.10
C GLY A 29 0.80 17.00 19.29
N SER A 30 1.37 15.93 18.73
CA SER A 30 2.77 15.55 18.81
C SER A 30 3.20 14.85 17.52
N ALA A 31 4.52 14.71 17.33
CA ALA A 31 5.06 13.94 16.20
C ALA A 31 4.51 12.51 16.21
N LEU A 32 4.33 11.96 15.01
CA LEU A 32 3.81 10.61 14.83
C LEU A 32 4.83 9.57 15.35
N PRO A 33 4.40 8.55 16.08
CA PRO A 33 5.30 7.49 16.56
C PRO A 33 5.81 6.64 15.40
N GLU A 34 6.93 5.96 15.64
CA GLU A 34 7.43 4.92 14.76
C GLU A 34 6.37 3.81 14.58
N GLY A 35 6.22 3.30 13.37
CA GLY A 35 5.18 2.31 13.05
C GLY A 35 3.76 2.86 12.99
N HIS A 36 3.60 4.20 12.90
CA HIS A 36 2.30 4.86 12.73
C HIS A 36 1.64 4.45 11.42
N VAL A 37 0.37 4.07 11.48
CA VAL A 37 -0.43 3.67 10.32
C VAL A 37 -1.36 4.79 9.92
N LEU A 38 -1.07 5.39 8.77
CA LEU A 38 -1.89 6.46 8.20
C LEU A 38 -3.26 5.96 7.77
N GLY A 39 -4.27 6.81 7.93
CA GLY A 39 -5.59 6.61 7.33
C GLY A 39 -5.60 6.87 5.82
N VAL A 40 -6.78 6.77 5.23
CA VAL A 40 -6.96 6.99 3.80
C VAL A 40 -6.72 8.46 3.46
N GLY A 41 -5.65 8.70 2.68
CA GLY A 41 -5.26 10.01 2.18
C GLY A 41 -5.46 10.16 0.67
N GLY A 42 -5.09 11.32 0.13
CA GLY A 42 -5.25 11.64 -1.30
C GLY A 42 -4.57 10.64 -2.23
N ALA A 43 -3.35 10.19 -1.89
CA ALA A 43 -2.63 9.17 -2.66
C ALA A 43 -3.39 7.84 -2.71
N SER A 44 -3.90 7.39 -1.57
CA SER A 44 -4.69 6.15 -1.49
C SER A 44 -5.98 6.24 -2.31
N LEU A 45 -6.66 7.40 -2.28
CA LEU A 45 -7.85 7.66 -3.10
C LEU A 45 -7.53 7.65 -4.59
N THR A 46 -6.43 8.28 -4.98
CA THR A 46 -5.98 8.31 -6.39
C THR A 46 -5.71 6.89 -6.88
N LEU A 47 -4.91 6.11 -6.13
CA LEU A 47 -4.57 4.75 -6.53
C LEU A 47 -5.82 3.87 -6.61
N ALA A 48 -6.71 3.91 -5.61
CA ALA A 48 -7.95 3.15 -5.64
C ALA A 48 -8.83 3.49 -6.87
N GLY A 49 -8.88 4.78 -7.25
CA GLY A 49 -9.67 5.24 -8.40
C GLY A 49 -9.10 4.84 -9.78
N ILE A 50 -7.80 4.58 -9.86
CA ILE A 50 -7.14 4.22 -11.13
C ILE A 50 -6.68 2.75 -11.17
N THR A 51 -6.89 1.99 -10.09
CA THR A 51 -6.49 0.58 -10.05
C THR A 51 -7.22 -0.22 -11.10
N MET A 52 -6.44 -0.83 -11.99
CA MET A 52 -6.95 -1.73 -13.03
C MET A 52 -7.13 -3.13 -12.43
N PRO A 53 -8.29 -3.77 -12.66
CA PRO A 53 -8.38 -5.20 -12.42
C PRO A 53 -7.34 -5.89 -13.31
N GLY A 54 -6.66 -6.89 -12.79
CA GLY A 54 -5.69 -7.67 -13.56
C GLY A 54 -6.33 -8.33 -14.78
N SER A 55 -5.53 -9.01 -15.58
CA SER A 55 -5.97 -9.75 -16.78
C SER A 55 -7.04 -10.82 -16.49
N ASN A 56 -7.13 -11.26 -15.24
CA ASN A 56 -8.14 -12.20 -14.75
C ASN A 56 -8.82 -11.62 -13.51
N PRO A 57 -10.05 -11.07 -13.63
CA PRO A 57 -10.76 -10.47 -12.51
C PRO A 57 -11.03 -11.43 -11.33
N ALA A 58 -10.91 -12.73 -11.55
CA ALA A 58 -11.08 -13.74 -10.49
C ALA A 58 -9.75 -14.23 -9.90
N GLY A 59 -8.64 -13.60 -10.22
CA GLY A 59 -7.30 -14.01 -9.88
C GLY A 59 -6.84 -13.61 -8.48
N LYS A 60 -5.54 -13.59 -8.35
CA LYS A 60 -4.81 -13.31 -7.13
C LYS A 60 -4.14 -11.94 -7.22
N VAL A 61 -4.34 -11.11 -6.23
CA VAL A 61 -3.78 -9.75 -6.17
C VAL A 61 -2.85 -9.61 -4.96
N LEU A 62 -1.75 -8.89 -5.13
CA LEU A 62 -0.85 -8.47 -4.06
C LEU A 62 -1.05 -6.98 -3.79
N ASP A 63 -1.31 -6.62 -2.53
CA ASP A 63 -1.20 -5.27 -1.99
C ASP A 63 0.10 -5.18 -1.18
N LEU A 64 1.10 -4.51 -1.72
CA LEU A 64 2.43 -4.43 -1.15
C LEU A 64 2.59 -3.12 -0.38
N GLY A 65 2.83 -3.21 0.94
CA GLY A 65 2.81 -2.07 1.84
C GLY A 65 1.37 -1.63 2.14
N THR A 66 0.56 -2.56 2.67
CA THR A 66 -0.91 -2.41 2.75
C THR A 66 -1.40 -1.31 3.69
N GLY A 67 -0.61 -0.95 4.72
CA GLY A 67 -0.97 0.08 5.69
C GLY A 67 -2.30 -0.23 6.42
N CYS A 68 -3.29 0.65 6.27
CA CYS A 68 -4.63 0.41 6.82
C CYS A 68 -5.50 -0.56 5.97
N GLY A 69 -4.96 -1.13 4.89
CA GLY A 69 -5.63 -2.14 4.06
C GLY A 69 -6.54 -1.60 2.97
N ILE A 70 -6.58 -0.30 2.74
CA ILE A 70 -7.56 0.28 1.79
C ILE A 70 -7.42 -0.27 0.37
N GLN A 71 -6.20 -0.50 -0.13
CA GLN A 71 -5.99 -1.06 -1.46
C GLN A 71 -6.38 -2.54 -1.51
N ALA A 72 -6.07 -3.29 -0.45
CA ALA A 72 -6.49 -4.70 -0.31
C ALA A 72 -8.03 -4.83 -0.32
N LEU A 73 -8.74 -3.97 0.40
CA LEU A 73 -10.21 -3.94 0.42
C LEU A 73 -10.78 -3.66 -0.98
N HIS A 74 -10.24 -2.69 -1.71
CA HIS A 74 -10.65 -2.41 -3.08
C HIS A 74 -10.33 -3.57 -4.02
N ALA A 75 -9.12 -4.13 -3.95
CA ALA A 75 -8.72 -5.29 -4.76
C ALA A 75 -9.66 -6.48 -4.54
N ARG A 76 -10.08 -6.72 -3.30
CA ARG A 76 -10.98 -7.84 -2.97
C ARG A 76 -12.36 -7.75 -3.63
N ARG A 77 -12.79 -6.59 -4.09
CA ARG A 77 -14.06 -6.42 -4.83
C ARG A 77 -14.04 -7.10 -6.21
N HIS A 78 -12.87 -7.34 -6.78
CA HIS A 78 -12.71 -7.92 -8.11
C HIS A 78 -11.75 -9.12 -8.15
N ALA A 79 -11.04 -9.44 -7.07
CA ALA A 79 -10.17 -10.61 -6.97
C ALA A 79 -10.73 -11.64 -5.99
N ARG A 80 -10.46 -12.94 -6.27
CA ARG A 80 -10.85 -14.03 -5.35
C ARG A 80 -10.04 -14.03 -4.07
N HIS A 81 -8.77 -13.69 -4.18
CA HIS A 81 -7.80 -13.74 -3.10
C HIS A 81 -6.87 -12.56 -3.19
N VAL A 82 -6.67 -11.91 -2.06
CA VAL A 82 -5.73 -10.81 -1.91
C VAL A 82 -4.70 -11.19 -0.86
N ILE A 83 -3.43 -11.03 -1.19
CA ILE A 83 -2.36 -11.05 -0.20
C ILE A 83 -1.98 -9.60 0.08
N ALA A 84 -1.99 -9.23 1.35
CA ALA A 84 -1.63 -7.92 1.85
C ALA A 84 -0.34 -8.04 2.67
N THR A 85 0.72 -7.37 2.26
CA THR A 85 2.01 -7.44 2.95
C THR A 85 2.40 -6.09 3.54
N ASP A 86 3.10 -6.13 4.66
CA ASP A 86 3.67 -4.93 5.29
C ASP A 86 4.84 -5.32 6.19
N ILE A 87 5.77 -4.40 6.43
CA ILE A 87 6.85 -4.57 7.42
C ILE A 87 6.35 -4.33 8.86
N SER A 88 5.23 -3.62 9.00
CA SER A 88 4.62 -3.26 10.29
C SER A 88 3.55 -4.28 10.70
N PRO A 89 3.74 -5.00 11.82
CA PRO A 89 2.67 -5.85 12.37
C PRO A 89 1.40 -5.04 12.70
N ARG A 90 1.56 -3.75 13.01
CA ARG A 90 0.44 -2.86 13.29
C ARG A 90 -0.39 -2.56 12.03
N ALA A 91 0.26 -2.38 10.88
CA ALA A 91 -0.43 -2.22 9.60
C ALA A 91 -1.26 -3.46 9.25
N LEU A 92 -0.68 -4.64 9.40
CA LEU A 92 -1.39 -5.91 9.17
C LEU A 92 -2.60 -6.05 10.10
N TRP A 93 -2.45 -5.68 11.37
CA TRP A 93 -3.55 -5.68 12.31
C TRP A 93 -4.69 -4.74 11.88
N PHE A 94 -4.38 -3.51 11.41
CA PHE A 94 -5.40 -2.61 10.87
C PHE A 94 -6.06 -3.17 9.62
N THR A 95 -5.29 -3.79 8.73
CA THR A 95 -5.83 -4.44 7.52
C THR A 95 -6.84 -5.53 7.88
N GLU A 96 -6.50 -6.43 8.80
CA GLU A 96 -7.38 -7.49 9.29
C GLU A 96 -8.61 -6.92 10.00
N PHE A 97 -8.41 -5.92 10.86
CA PHE A 97 -9.48 -5.24 11.57
C PHE A 97 -10.46 -4.57 10.61
N ASN A 98 -9.96 -3.83 9.61
CA ASN A 98 -10.79 -3.15 8.63
C ASN A 98 -11.52 -4.14 7.72
N ALA A 99 -10.90 -5.23 7.35
CA ALA A 99 -11.56 -6.31 6.61
C ALA A 99 -12.73 -6.90 7.41
N ALA A 100 -12.49 -7.26 8.67
CA ALA A 100 -13.51 -7.81 9.56
C ALA A 100 -14.64 -6.80 9.85
N LEU A 101 -14.29 -5.53 10.10
CA LEU A 101 -15.24 -4.45 10.38
C LEU A 101 -16.25 -4.25 9.23
N ASN A 102 -15.81 -4.45 7.98
CA ASN A 102 -16.62 -4.29 6.78
C ASN A 102 -17.16 -5.62 6.20
N GLY A 103 -16.97 -6.75 6.92
CA GLY A 103 -17.45 -8.05 6.48
C GLY A 103 -16.78 -8.57 5.21
N ILE A 104 -15.52 -8.19 4.97
CA ILE A 104 -14.75 -8.57 3.79
C ILE A 104 -13.83 -9.73 4.17
N ASP A 105 -13.97 -10.86 3.48
CA ASP A 105 -13.12 -12.05 3.59
C ASP A 105 -12.12 -12.14 2.42
N GLY A 106 -11.26 -13.19 2.42
CA GLY A 106 -10.35 -13.48 1.31
C GLY A 106 -9.15 -12.55 1.20
N ILE A 107 -8.81 -11.84 2.28
CA ILE A 107 -7.56 -11.09 2.45
C ILE A 107 -6.67 -11.87 3.41
N GLU A 108 -5.47 -12.22 2.98
CA GLU A 108 -4.43 -12.86 3.78
C GLU A 108 -3.31 -11.86 4.04
N THR A 109 -2.94 -11.67 5.31
CA THR A 109 -1.87 -10.74 5.69
C THR A 109 -0.56 -11.49 5.90
N ARG A 110 0.56 -10.91 5.49
CA ARG A 110 1.90 -11.48 5.70
C ARG A 110 2.92 -10.40 6.07
N LEU A 111 3.66 -10.65 7.13
CA LEU A 111 4.72 -9.77 7.60
C LEU A 111 6.00 -9.98 6.80
N GLY A 112 6.63 -8.90 6.39
CA GLY A 112 7.96 -8.90 5.77
C GLY A 112 8.18 -7.73 4.83
N SER A 113 9.42 -7.62 4.34
CA SER A 113 9.86 -6.52 3.49
C SER A 113 9.66 -6.85 2.01
N MET A 114 9.13 -5.88 1.27
CA MET A 114 8.97 -5.96 -0.18
C MET A 114 8.36 -7.31 -0.62
N PHE A 115 9.03 -8.05 -1.48
CA PHE A 115 8.55 -9.32 -2.04
C PHE A 115 8.94 -10.57 -1.24
N GLU A 116 9.67 -10.43 -0.14
CA GLU A 116 10.10 -11.58 0.69
C GLU A 116 8.93 -12.46 1.14
N PRO A 117 7.81 -11.91 1.65
CA PRO A 117 6.69 -12.73 2.12
C PRO A 117 5.97 -13.51 1.02
N VAL A 118 6.25 -13.18 -0.23
CA VAL A 118 5.59 -13.76 -1.42
C VAL A 118 6.60 -14.36 -2.41
N ALA A 119 7.79 -14.71 -1.91
CA ALA A 119 8.85 -15.29 -2.74
C ALA A 119 8.35 -16.52 -3.54
N GLY A 120 8.57 -16.51 -4.85
CA GLY A 120 8.15 -17.58 -5.75
C GLY A 120 6.66 -17.56 -6.14
N GLU A 121 5.86 -16.64 -5.62
CA GLU A 121 4.46 -16.50 -6.00
C GLU A 121 4.28 -15.50 -7.15
N ARG A 122 3.18 -15.68 -7.90
CA ARG A 122 2.82 -14.81 -9.00
C ARG A 122 1.37 -14.34 -8.86
N PHE A 123 1.12 -13.13 -9.35
CA PHE A 123 -0.13 -12.39 -9.17
C PHE A 123 -0.65 -11.88 -10.51
N ASP A 124 -1.96 -11.78 -10.64
CA ASP A 124 -2.62 -11.12 -11.77
C ASP A 124 -2.47 -9.61 -11.69
N ALA A 125 -2.43 -9.07 -10.48
CA ALA A 125 -2.09 -7.67 -10.25
C ALA A 125 -1.23 -7.50 -9.00
N VAL A 126 -0.32 -6.52 -9.03
CA VAL A 126 0.44 -6.04 -7.88
C VAL A 126 0.16 -4.55 -7.72
N ILE A 127 -0.30 -4.16 -6.56
CA ILE A 127 -0.65 -2.78 -6.22
C ILE A 127 0.25 -2.33 -5.09
N SER A 128 0.74 -1.08 -5.12
CA SER A 128 1.51 -0.53 -4.03
C SER A 128 1.33 0.98 -3.91
N ASN A 129 1.11 1.43 -2.68
CA ASN A 129 1.17 2.83 -2.29
C ASN A 129 2.23 3.00 -1.19
N PRO A 130 3.50 2.80 -1.53
CA PRO A 130 4.57 2.83 -0.53
C PRO A 130 4.77 4.25 0.00
N PRO A 131 5.49 4.42 1.09
CA PRO A 131 5.98 5.73 1.50
C PRO A 131 6.95 6.26 0.42
N PHE A 132 6.52 7.29 -0.30
CA PHE A 132 7.26 7.83 -1.46
C PHE A 132 7.70 9.28 -1.27
N VAL A 133 7.62 9.81 -0.04
CA VAL A 133 8.12 11.15 0.26
C VAL A 133 9.64 11.09 0.39
N ILE A 134 10.34 11.67 -0.58
CA ILE A 134 11.78 11.81 -0.54
C ILE A 134 12.12 12.84 0.55
N THR A 135 12.71 12.36 1.65
CA THR A 135 13.13 13.23 2.76
C THR A 135 14.64 13.43 2.69
N PRO A 136 15.13 14.68 2.62
CA PRO A 136 16.56 14.94 2.67
C PRO A 136 17.17 14.38 3.97
N ARG A 137 18.24 13.62 3.84
CA ARG A 137 19.02 13.12 4.99
C ARG A 137 19.98 14.21 5.45
N ALA A 138 19.48 15.12 6.32
CA ALA A 138 20.28 16.15 6.95
C ALA A 138 20.27 15.98 8.46
N GLU A 139 21.34 16.42 9.12
CA GLU A 139 21.46 16.39 10.57
C GLU A 139 20.29 17.17 11.20
N GLY A 140 19.51 16.51 12.09
CA GLY A 140 18.33 17.10 12.73
C GLY A 140 17.00 16.92 12.00
N VAL A 141 16.97 16.27 10.83
CA VAL A 141 15.72 15.92 10.15
C VAL A 141 15.28 14.51 10.61
N PRO A 142 14.11 14.36 11.24
CA PRO A 142 13.61 13.06 11.65
C PRO A 142 13.34 12.15 10.45
N SER A 143 13.75 10.89 10.53
CA SER A 143 13.37 9.85 9.59
C SER A 143 12.05 9.25 10.03
N TYR A 144 11.10 9.08 9.10
CA TYR A 144 9.80 8.50 9.39
C TYR A 144 9.53 7.33 8.44
N GLU A 145 9.42 6.12 8.99
CA GLU A 145 9.14 4.89 8.22
C GLU A 145 7.91 5.03 7.31
N TYR A 146 6.87 5.70 7.76
CA TYR A 146 5.64 5.94 7.00
C TYR A 146 5.79 6.98 5.86
N ARG A 147 6.91 7.72 5.80
CA ARG A 147 7.15 8.75 4.77
C ARG A 147 8.17 8.30 3.74
N ASP A 148 9.28 7.71 4.16
CA ASP A 148 10.43 7.34 3.33
C ASP A 148 10.81 5.86 3.42
N GLY A 149 10.06 5.04 4.20
CA GLY A 149 10.32 3.61 4.38
C GLY A 149 11.71 3.29 4.94
N GLY A 150 12.40 4.27 5.52
CA GLY A 150 13.76 4.12 6.01
C GLY A 150 14.83 4.01 4.93
N LEU A 151 14.47 4.07 3.66
CA LEU A 151 15.39 4.03 2.51
C LEU A 151 15.71 5.44 2.02
N GLU A 152 16.82 5.58 1.30
CA GLU A 152 17.24 6.85 0.73
C GLU A 152 16.63 7.08 -0.65
N GLY A 153 16.21 8.32 -0.91
CA GLY A 153 15.75 8.75 -2.21
C GLY A 153 14.58 7.93 -2.74
N ASP A 154 14.73 7.43 -3.95
CA ASP A 154 13.73 6.62 -4.66
C ASP A 154 13.96 5.11 -4.58
N ALA A 155 14.79 4.64 -3.64
CA ALA A 155 15.19 3.23 -3.54
C ALA A 155 14.01 2.25 -3.39
N ILE A 156 12.92 2.65 -2.73
CA ILE A 156 11.69 1.82 -2.64
C ILE A 156 11.09 1.61 -4.03
N VAL A 157 10.95 2.69 -4.79
CA VAL A 157 10.40 2.65 -6.15
C VAL A 157 11.29 1.80 -7.06
N ALA A 158 12.60 2.00 -6.99
CA ALA A 158 13.58 1.20 -7.74
C ALA A 158 13.50 -0.30 -7.39
N SER A 159 13.38 -0.63 -6.10
CA SER A 159 13.21 -2.01 -5.63
C SER A 159 11.91 -2.62 -6.12
N PHE A 160 10.81 -1.87 -6.11
CA PHE A 160 9.54 -2.34 -6.65
C PHE A 160 9.66 -2.62 -8.15
N VAL A 161 10.13 -1.66 -8.94
CA VAL A 161 10.23 -1.79 -10.39
C VAL A 161 11.13 -2.96 -10.81
N SER A 162 12.27 -3.13 -10.15
CA SER A 162 13.20 -4.21 -10.45
C SER A 162 12.69 -5.60 -10.05
N GLY A 163 11.89 -5.68 -8.98
CA GLY A 163 11.42 -6.96 -8.43
C GLY A 163 10.08 -7.44 -9.01
N VAL A 164 9.16 -6.51 -9.32
CA VAL A 164 7.75 -6.84 -9.59
C VAL A 164 7.56 -7.78 -10.78
N GLY A 165 8.40 -7.69 -11.82
CA GLY A 165 8.24 -8.51 -13.02
C GLY A 165 8.31 -10.03 -12.76
N THR A 166 9.06 -10.47 -11.75
CA THR A 166 9.14 -11.89 -11.37
C THR A 166 7.91 -12.39 -10.62
N HIS A 167 7.10 -11.47 -10.09
CA HIS A 167 5.89 -11.73 -9.33
C HIS A 167 4.61 -11.52 -10.14
N LEU A 168 4.70 -11.30 -11.45
CA LEU A 168 3.53 -11.21 -12.33
C LEU A 168 3.33 -12.49 -13.14
N VAL A 169 2.08 -12.88 -13.32
CA VAL A 169 1.71 -13.85 -14.35
C VAL A 169 1.85 -13.23 -15.74
N PRO A 170 1.96 -14.00 -16.82
CA PRO A 170 1.90 -13.46 -18.18
C PRO A 170 0.63 -12.61 -18.39
N GLY A 171 0.79 -11.34 -18.78
CA GLY A 171 -0.30 -10.39 -18.92
C GLY A 171 -0.79 -9.77 -17.61
N GLY A 172 -0.13 -10.06 -16.48
CA GLY A 172 -0.37 -9.40 -15.20
C GLY A 172 0.07 -7.94 -15.21
N VAL A 173 -0.51 -7.14 -14.33
CA VAL A 173 -0.26 -5.70 -14.24
C VAL A 173 0.32 -5.31 -12.88
N ALA A 174 1.15 -4.28 -12.86
CA ALA A 174 1.61 -3.65 -11.64
C ALA A 174 1.26 -2.17 -11.65
N GLN A 175 0.76 -1.67 -10.53
CA GLN A 175 0.44 -0.25 -10.34
C GLN A 175 1.04 0.25 -9.03
N LEU A 176 1.72 1.37 -9.11
CA LEU A 176 2.44 1.98 -8.01
C LEU A 176 2.21 3.49 -8.06
N LEU A 177 2.02 4.12 -6.91
CA LEU A 177 2.28 5.54 -6.75
C LEU A 177 3.68 5.72 -6.20
N GLY A 178 4.46 6.63 -6.79
CA GLY A 178 5.82 6.86 -6.36
C GLY A 178 6.40 8.15 -6.90
N ASN A 179 7.47 8.61 -6.26
CA ASN A 179 8.32 9.69 -6.72
C ASN A 179 9.69 9.11 -7.04
N TRP A 180 10.43 9.76 -7.93
CA TRP A 180 11.81 9.44 -8.24
C TRP A 180 12.64 10.70 -8.26
N GLU A 181 13.95 10.55 -8.06
CA GLU A 181 14.90 11.65 -8.11
C GLU A 181 15.44 11.84 -9.53
N TYR A 182 15.48 13.09 -9.98
CA TYR A 182 16.29 13.47 -11.13
C TYR A 182 17.71 13.73 -10.65
N ARG A 183 18.68 12.99 -11.14
CA ARG A 183 20.12 13.20 -10.87
C ARG A 183 20.76 13.78 -12.10
N ASP A 184 21.32 15.00 -11.96
CA ASP A 184 21.94 15.74 -13.09
C ASP A 184 23.26 15.10 -13.59
N ASP A 185 23.83 14.13 -12.87
CA ASP A 185 25.16 13.56 -13.14
C ASP A 185 25.14 12.22 -13.90
N GLU A 186 24.00 11.71 -14.28
CA GLU A 186 23.93 10.50 -15.10
C GLU A 186 23.69 10.90 -16.56
N ASP A 187 24.79 10.93 -17.34
CA ASP A 187 24.76 10.95 -18.79
C ASP A 187 23.81 9.85 -19.27
N GLY A 188 22.73 10.28 -19.98
CA GLY A 188 21.62 9.46 -20.44
C GLY A 188 21.99 8.45 -21.52
#